data_3ca23474db2eb6d7345fa8670a4c6b43
#
_entry.id   3ca23474db2eb6d7345fa8670a4c6b43
#
_cell.length_a   1.000
_cell.length_b   1.000
_cell.length_c   1.000
_cell.angle_alpha   90.00
_cell.angle_beta   90.00
_cell.angle_gamma   90.00
#
_symmetry.space_group_name_H-M   'P 1'
#
loop_
_entity.id
_entity.type
_entity.pdbx_description
1 polymer ?
#
loop_
_entity_poly.entity_id
_entity_poly.type
_entity_poly.pdbx_seq_one_letter_code
_entity_poly.pdbx_strand_id
1 'polypeptide(L)'
;NYPEYLLAPLMNQELNPAIEATPLRWTETSGEELKNYDMIIFFGMGLNFTEKQQQLLATLKKPLYVTASTRTETALNTLTGRQREEIAAYLGNGGKENFRRMLDYIRYEVDGKRLRAARPQPPKKIERHPFFHISEDDAFKTYQEYLAWYKKTGRYKENAATVCLLSGNGGGALEELIGALEKKGLNVVAANGMWNLLPMFEVVRPDLVVYQPHGRLGEKAVELLKKYNVPLFCPIKVSQPYGEYLRDQRGMTGGMLSQSVTMPELDGGAVPFVLSALYRNNRGLLEFRTIPDRLERFAELVRKTTDLKCKPNSEKKIAIIYYGSIGREAATGGLGVSESILNVLKRLQKAGYTTGPLPETAEQLNEEIEANNAAFGTNAGNSAGEKAVPRVQTVTITPGEYHAWVEKSMPADLYRTVTERYGEFPGKSFRTPEGNMAIGRIQFGNVILVNMPGAVDAA
;
A
#
# COMPACT_ATOMS: atom_id res chain seq x y z
N ASN A 1 -13.51 -20.85 13.79
CA ASN A 1 -13.46 -19.80 12.79
C ASN A 1 -12.30 -18.83 13.07
N TYR A 2 -11.11 -19.33 12.93
CA TYR A 2 -9.90 -18.51 12.95
C TYR A 2 -9.75 -17.91 11.55
N PRO A 3 -9.55 -16.60 11.40
CA PRO A 3 -9.31 -16.04 10.07
C PRO A 3 -8.13 -16.74 9.40
N GLU A 4 -8.32 -17.28 8.21
CA GLU A 4 -7.31 -18.09 7.52
C GLU A 4 -5.95 -17.35 7.41
N TYR A 5 -5.98 -16.05 7.15
CA TYR A 5 -4.77 -15.23 7.02
C TYR A 5 -3.99 -15.04 8.34
N LEU A 6 -4.61 -15.25 9.51
CA LEU A 6 -3.92 -15.29 10.80
C LEU A 6 -3.42 -16.70 11.11
N LEU A 7 -4.11 -17.71 10.61
CA LEU A 7 -3.76 -19.10 10.81
C LEU A 7 -2.66 -19.58 9.87
N ALA A 8 -2.66 -19.13 8.63
CA ALA A 8 -1.70 -19.54 7.61
C ALA A 8 -0.23 -19.41 8.05
N PRO A 9 0.22 -18.28 8.64
CA PRO A 9 1.58 -18.16 9.14
C PRO A 9 1.89 -19.15 10.27
N LEU A 10 0.93 -19.46 11.13
CA LEU A 10 1.11 -20.40 12.24
C LEU A 10 1.18 -21.85 11.77
N MET A 11 0.42 -22.17 10.73
CA MET A 11 0.43 -23.51 10.11
C MET A 11 1.61 -23.73 9.16
N ASN A 12 2.32 -22.68 8.78
CA ASN A 12 3.52 -22.79 7.94
C ASN A 12 4.74 -23.25 8.75
N GLN A 13 4.60 -24.41 9.40
CA GLN A 13 5.62 -25.11 10.17
C GLN A 13 5.32 -26.62 10.19
N GLU A 14 6.29 -27.42 10.59
CA GLU A 14 6.07 -28.83 10.86
C GLU A 14 5.29 -29.00 12.18
N LEU A 15 4.13 -29.61 12.08
CA LEU A 15 3.31 -30.02 13.22
C LEU A 15 3.61 -31.48 13.57
N ASN A 16 3.22 -31.88 14.79
CA ASN A 16 3.28 -33.28 15.19
C ASN A 16 2.52 -34.14 14.16
N PRO A 17 3.14 -35.19 13.57
CA PRO A 17 2.51 -36.02 12.54
C PRO A 17 1.20 -36.68 12.94
N ALA A 18 0.94 -36.76 14.25
CA ALA A 18 -0.29 -37.31 14.80
C ALA A 18 -1.40 -36.26 14.98
N ILE A 19 -1.18 -35.02 14.54
CA ILE A 19 -2.13 -33.91 14.65
C ILE A 19 -2.38 -33.35 13.25
N GLU A 20 -3.64 -33.33 12.87
CA GLU A 20 -4.10 -32.62 11.69
C GLU A 20 -4.92 -31.41 12.14
N ALA A 21 -4.54 -30.23 11.70
CA ALA A 21 -5.24 -28.97 11.95
C ALA A 21 -5.86 -28.48 10.65
N THR A 22 -7.18 -28.46 10.56
CA THR A 22 -7.92 -28.07 9.37
C THR A 22 -8.65 -26.77 9.62
N PRO A 23 -8.36 -25.68 8.87
CA PRO A 23 -9.13 -24.44 8.95
C PRO A 23 -10.47 -24.60 8.24
N LEU A 24 -11.55 -24.21 8.92
CA LEU A 24 -12.90 -24.28 8.39
C LEU A 24 -13.54 -22.90 8.37
N ARG A 25 -14.32 -22.63 7.32
CA ARG A 25 -15.20 -21.46 7.26
C ARG A 25 -16.53 -21.82 7.89
N TRP A 26 -16.84 -21.23 9.04
CA TRP A 26 -18.06 -21.54 9.79
C TRP A 26 -19.35 -21.39 8.96
N THR A 27 -19.41 -20.41 8.06
CA THR A 27 -20.57 -20.17 7.19
C THR A 27 -20.77 -21.22 6.11
N GLU A 28 -19.73 -22.01 5.80
CA GLU A 28 -19.70 -23.00 4.72
C GLU A 28 -19.65 -24.44 5.26
N THR A 29 -19.41 -24.59 6.58
CA THR A 29 -19.18 -25.89 7.20
C THR A 29 -20.51 -26.53 7.65
N SER A 30 -20.72 -27.77 7.27
CA SER A 30 -21.88 -28.54 7.70
C SER A 30 -21.68 -29.18 9.08
N GLY A 31 -22.80 -29.47 9.77
CA GLY A 31 -22.72 -30.19 11.05
C GLY A 31 -22.17 -31.61 10.91
N GLU A 32 -22.37 -32.24 9.77
CA GLU A 32 -21.82 -33.59 9.48
C GLU A 32 -20.30 -33.55 9.37
N GLU A 33 -19.77 -32.49 8.69
CA GLU A 33 -18.34 -32.32 8.57
C GLU A 33 -17.65 -32.13 9.92
N LEU A 34 -18.28 -31.40 10.85
CA LEU A 34 -17.74 -31.18 12.19
C LEU A 34 -17.59 -32.47 13.01
N LYS A 35 -18.35 -33.53 12.70
CA LYS A 35 -18.23 -34.84 13.37
C LYS A 35 -16.89 -35.52 13.13
N ASN A 36 -16.20 -35.16 12.06
CA ASN A 36 -14.92 -35.74 11.68
C ASN A 36 -13.73 -35.26 12.53
N TYR A 37 -13.93 -34.21 13.34
CA TYR A 37 -12.86 -33.61 14.13
C TYR A 37 -12.94 -34.06 15.60
N ASP A 38 -11.78 -34.27 16.23
CA ASP A 38 -11.68 -34.62 17.65
C ASP A 38 -11.97 -33.40 18.54
N MET A 39 -11.61 -32.19 18.11
CA MET A 39 -11.86 -30.93 18.82
C MET A 39 -12.15 -29.78 17.83
N ILE A 40 -12.95 -28.83 18.27
CA ILE A 40 -13.30 -27.64 17.48
C ILE A 40 -12.88 -26.39 18.23
N ILE A 41 -12.20 -25.48 17.53
CA ILE A 41 -11.77 -24.20 18.08
C ILE A 41 -12.39 -23.07 17.27
N PHE A 42 -13.15 -22.21 17.94
CA PHE A 42 -13.63 -20.95 17.40
C PHE A 42 -12.82 -19.81 18.00
N PHE A 43 -12.10 -19.10 17.15
CA PHE A 43 -11.32 -17.94 17.54
C PHE A 43 -11.57 -16.81 16.55
N GLY A 44 -11.93 -15.61 17.03
CA GLY A 44 -12.12 -14.46 16.17
C GLY A 44 -12.94 -13.36 16.81
N MET A 45 -12.90 -12.19 16.21
CA MET A 45 -13.71 -11.03 16.61
C MET A 45 -15.15 -11.17 16.11
N GLY A 46 -16.14 -10.80 16.96
CA GLY A 46 -17.53 -10.69 16.54
C GLY A 46 -18.18 -12.02 16.19
N LEU A 47 -17.73 -13.13 16.80
CA LEU A 47 -18.41 -14.42 16.65
C LEU A 47 -19.84 -14.32 17.18
N ASN A 48 -20.79 -14.63 16.33
CA ASN A 48 -22.20 -14.76 16.68
C ASN A 48 -22.68 -16.13 16.21
N PHE A 49 -23.42 -16.83 17.08
CA PHE A 49 -24.03 -18.10 16.77
C PHE A 49 -25.54 -17.93 16.81
N THR A 50 -26.21 -18.36 15.74
CA THR A 50 -27.67 -18.50 15.75
C THR A 50 -28.09 -19.61 16.72
N GLU A 51 -29.33 -19.61 17.20
CA GLU A 51 -29.85 -20.66 18.07
C GLU A 51 -29.68 -22.04 17.43
N LYS A 52 -29.95 -22.18 16.15
CA LYS A 52 -29.77 -23.44 15.41
C LYS A 52 -28.31 -23.90 15.42
N GLN A 53 -27.35 -22.98 15.28
CA GLN A 53 -25.92 -23.30 15.34
C GLN A 53 -25.49 -23.69 16.76
N GLN A 54 -25.99 -23.02 17.79
CA GLN A 54 -25.74 -23.40 19.20
C GLN A 54 -26.27 -24.77 19.51
N GLN A 55 -27.48 -25.11 19.09
CA GLN A 55 -28.07 -26.45 19.24
C GLN A 55 -27.25 -27.51 18.51
N LEU A 56 -26.80 -27.22 17.27
CA LEU A 56 -25.93 -28.13 16.53
C LEU A 56 -24.64 -28.41 17.30
N LEU A 57 -23.93 -27.38 17.76
CA LEU A 57 -22.68 -27.51 18.50
C LEU A 57 -22.89 -28.32 19.81
N ALA A 58 -23.98 -28.09 20.52
CA ALA A 58 -24.32 -28.83 21.73
C ALA A 58 -24.56 -30.33 21.47
N THR A 59 -25.10 -30.71 20.32
CA THR A 59 -25.36 -32.11 19.95
C THR A 59 -24.10 -32.88 19.55
N LEU A 60 -23.01 -32.17 19.15
CA LEU A 60 -21.77 -32.84 18.70
C LEU A 60 -21.02 -33.58 19.82
N LYS A 61 -21.22 -33.19 21.08
CA LYS A 61 -20.53 -33.79 22.26
C LYS A 61 -19.00 -33.85 22.08
N LYS A 62 -18.42 -32.90 21.39
CA LYS A 62 -16.98 -32.78 21.15
C LYS A 62 -16.36 -31.74 22.07
N PRO A 63 -15.06 -31.83 22.40
CA PRO A 63 -14.34 -30.73 23.01
C PRO A 63 -14.46 -29.47 22.16
N LEU A 64 -14.96 -28.41 22.78
CA LEU A 64 -15.24 -27.15 22.12
C LEU A 64 -14.60 -26.01 22.91
N TYR A 65 -13.76 -25.21 22.22
CA TYR A 65 -13.18 -23.97 22.72
C TYR A 65 -13.69 -22.80 21.90
N VAL A 66 -14.35 -21.87 22.56
CA VAL A 66 -14.88 -20.65 21.91
C VAL A 66 -14.35 -19.44 22.63
N THR A 67 -13.68 -18.56 21.88
CA THR A 67 -13.24 -17.26 22.37
C THR A 67 -13.31 -16.21 21.25
N ALA A 68 -13.62 -14.98 21.63
CA ALA A 68 -13.63 -13.82 20.75
C ALA A 68 -13.05 -12.62 21.50
N SER A 69 -12.39 -11.71 20.79
CA SER A 69 -11.83 -10.50 21.41
C SER A 69 -12.89 -9.49 21.85
N THR A 70 -14.09 -9.51 21.23
CA THR A 70 -15.19 -8.58 21.50
C THR A 70 -16.38 -9.23 22.20
N ARG A 71 -16.49 -10.57 22.16
CA ARG A 71 -17.56 -11.35 22.75
C ARG A 71 -17.07 -12.73 23.11
N THR A 72 -17.42 -13.20 24.29
CA THR A 72 -17.09 -14.54 24.75
C THR A 72 -18.37 -15.36 24.88
N GLU A 73 -18.54 -16.38 24.04
CA GLU A 73 -19.63 -17.35 24.12
C GLU A 73 -19.24 -18.49 25.08
N THR A 74 -19.04 -18.13 26.34
CA THR A 74 -18.51 -19.05 27.36
C THR A 74 -19.42 -20.24 27.61
N ALA A 75 -20.71 -20.09 27.41
CA ALA A 75 -21.69 -21.18 27.61
C ALA A 75 -21.49 -22.34 26.63
N LEU A 76 -20.88 -22.10 25.47
CA LEU A 76 -20.60 -23.16 24.49
C LEU A 76 -19.32 -23.93 24.75
N ASN A 77 -18.44 -23.44 25.64
CA ASN A 77 -17.22 -24.16 25.99
C ASN A 77 -17.52 -25.43 26.75
N THR A 78 -16.96 -26.53 26.28
CA THR A 78 -17.07 -27.84 26.96
C THR A 78 -15.83 -28.20 27.76
N LEU A 79 -14.76 -27.41 27.67
CA LEU A 79 -13.51 -27.64 28.37
C LEU A 79 -13.57 -27.22 29.84
N THR A 80 -12.75 -27.86 30.68
CA THR A 80 -12.56 -27.43 32.07
C THR A 80 -11.97 -26.03 32.15
N GLY A 81 -12.12 -25.34 33.29
CA GLY A 81 -11.53 -24.01 33.53
C GLY A 81 -10.03 -24.01 33.24
N ARG A 82 -9.29 -24.98 33.77
CA ARG A 82 -7.83 -25.10 33.56
C ARG A 82 -7.46 -25.29 32.10
N GLN A 83 -8.18 -26.14 31.36
CA GLN A 83 -7.91 -26.35 29.93
C GLN A 83 -8.14 -25.07 29.10
N ARG A 84 -9.17 -24.30 29.43
CA ARG A 84 -9.46 -23.02 28.80
C ARG A 84 -8.36 -22.00 29.06
N GLU A 85 -7.90 -21.87 30.31
CA GLU A 85 -6.85 -20.97 30.70
C GLU A 85 -5.53 -21.27 30.00
N GLU A 86 -5.15 -22.55 29.90
CA GLU A 86 -3.93 -22.96 29.19
C GLU A 86 -4.01 -22.67 27.70
N ILE A 87 -5.10 -23.02 27.04
CA ILE A 87 -5.29 -22.72 25.62
C ILE A 87 -5.28 -21.20 25.39
N ALA A 88 -5.94 -20.42 26.25
CA ALA A 88 -5.92 -18.97 26.19
C ALA A 88 -4.50 -18.41 26.37
N ALA A 89 -3.69 -19.01 27.24
CA ALA A 89 -2.31 -18.59 27.45
C ALA A 89 -1.41 -18.86 26.22
N TYR A 90 -1.55 -19.99 25.55
CA TYR A 90 -0.85 -20.26 24.28
C TYR A 90 -1.25 -19.25 23.19
N LEU A 91 -2.55 -19.02 23.01
CA LEU A 91 -3.07 -18.08 22.00
C LEU A 91 -2.69 -16.63 22.32
N GLY A 92 -2.73 -16.25 23.59
CA GLY A 92 -2.39 -14.91 24.04
C GLY A 92 -0.90 -14.56 23.88
N ASN A 93 -0.01 -15.53 24.06
CA ASN A 93 1.41 -15.36 23.79
C ASN A 93 1.69 -15.36 22.27
N GLY A 94 0.89 -16.11 21.48
CA GLY A 94 1.03 -16.14 20.02
C GLY A 94 2.29 -16.85 19.51
N GLY A 95 2.56 -16.69 18.22
CA GLY A 95 3.71 -17.25 17.55
C GLY A 95 3.59 -18.74 17.18
N LYS A 96 4.43 -19.20 16.24
CA LYS A 96 4.41 -20.58 15.71
C LYS A 96 4.65 -21.62 16.79
N GLU A 97 5.60 -21.36 17.67
CA GLU A 97 5.95 -22.32 18.73
C GLU A 97 4.81 -22.51 19.74
N ASN A 98 4.17 -21.45 20.19
CA ASN A 98 3.01 -21.55 21.08
C ASN A 98 1.83 -22.23 20.41
N PHE A 99 1.61 -22.00 19.13
CA PHE A 99 0.57 -22.71 18.37
C PHE A 99 0.86 -24.21 18.33
N ARG A 100 2.07 -24.64 18.03
CA ARG A 100 2.48 -26.04 18.06
C ARG A 100 2.33 -26.65 19.45
N ARG A 101 2.82 -25.98 20.50
CA ARG A 101 2.69 -26.43 21.92
C ARG A 101 1.23 -26.55 22.34
N MET A 102 0.37 -25.65 21.90
CA MET A 102 -1.09 -25.72 22.13
C MET A 102 -1.69 -26.98 21.53
N LEU A 103 -1.33 -27.32 20.30
CA LEU A 103 -1.83 -28.53 19.66
C LEU A 103 -1.33 -29.80 20.38
N ASP A 104 -0.07 -29.83 20.81
CA ASP A 104 0.47 -30.93 21.63
C ASP A 104 -0.25 -31.00 22.97
N TYR A 105 -0.59 -29.89 23.62
CA TYR A 105 -1.37 -29.81 24.85
C TYR A 105 -2.77 -30.38 24.66
N ILE A 106 -3.46 -29.97 23.58
CA ILE A 106 -4.80 -30.45 23.24
C ILE A 106 -4.78 -31.98 23.10
N ARG A 107 -3.85 -32.50 22.31
CA ARG A 107 -3.70 -33.95 22.13
C ARG A 107 -3.46 -34.69 23.46
N TYR A 108 -2.64 -34.14 24.35
CA TYR A 108 -2.24 -34.80 25.59
C TYR A 108 -3.30 -34.65 26.69
N GLU A 109 -3.83 -33.45 26.94
CA GLU A 109 -4.70 -33.14 28.08
C GLU A 109 -6.19 -33.08 27.75
N VAL A 110 -6.57 -32.78 26.50
CA VAL A 110 -7.97 -32.71 26.08
C VAL A 110 -8.42 -34.05 25.49
N ASP A 111 -7.67 -34.57 24.50
CA ASP A 111 -7.98 -35.85 23.88
C ASP A 111 -7.57 -37.06 24.73
N GLY A 112 -6.77 -36.84 25.76
CA GLY A 112 -6.28 -37.89 26.63
C GLY A 112 -5.32 -38.90 25.97
N LYS A 113 -4.78 -38.57 24.80
CA LYS A 113 -3.86 -39.44 24.02
C LYS A 113 -2.42 -39.34 24.56
N ARG A 114 -2.23 -39.85 25.82
CA ARG A 114 -0.95 -39.72 26.54
C ARG A 114 0.07 -40.79 26.17
N LEU A 115 -0.36 -41.90 25.60
CA LEU A 115 0.55 -42.96 25.18
C LEU A 115 1.38 -42.53 23.98
N ARG A 116 2.70 -42.62 24.09
CA ARG A 116 3.68 -42.22 23.07
C ARG A 116 3.66 -40.71 22.71
N ALA A 117 3.08 -39.88 23.58
CA ALA A 117 3.11 -38.43 23.42
C ALA A 117 4.09 -37.81 24.42
N ALA A 118 4.91 -36.89 23.98
CA ALA A 118 5.72 -36.07 24.88
C ALA A 118 4.81 -35.19 25.75
N ARG A 119 5.21 -34.97 27.00
CA ARG A 119 4.50 -34.04 27.88
C ARG A 119 4.53 -32.62 27.25
N PRO A 120 3.39 -31.95 27.15
CA PRO A 120 3.35 -30.66 26.50
C PRO A 120 4.21 -29.63 27.26
N GLN A 121 4.93 -28.82 26.51
CA GLN A 121 5.68 -27.70 27.07
C GLN A 121 4.72 -26.57 27.44
N PRO A 122 4.94 -25.84 28.55
CA PRO A 122 4.09 -24.70 28.93
C PRO A 122 4.13 -23.60 27.88
N PRO A 123 3.15 -22.67 27.90
CA PRO A 123 3.19 -21.48 27.05
C PRO A 123 4.49 -20.71 27.21
N LYS A 124 5.15 -20.41 26.11
CA LYS A 124 6.38 -19.59 26.09
C LYS A 124 5.98 -18.12 26.03
N LYS A 125 6.42 -17.36 27.03
CA LYS A 125 6.28 -15.90 26.96
C LYS A 125 7.13 -15.36 25.82
N ILE A 126 6.48 -14.74 24.83
CA ILE A 126 7.17 -14.06 23.74
C ILE A 126 7.35 -12.61 24.16
N GLU A 127 8.61 -12.18 24.29
CA GLU A 127 8.92 -10.75 24.44
C GLU A 127 8.70 -10.09 23.08
N ARG A 128 7.70 -9.22 22.98
CA ARG A 128 7.47 -8.42 21.79
C ARG A 128 8.45 -7.26 21.78
N HIS A 129 9.39 -7.33 20.87
CA HIS A 129 10.34 -6.23 20.67
C HIS A 129 9.78 -5.22 19.66
N PRO A 130 10.10 -3.93 19.82
CA PRO A 130 9.55 -2.87 18.98
C PRO A 130 10.06 -2.93 17.53
N PHE A 131 11.28 -3.39 17.31
CA PHE A 131 11.90 -3.46 15.98
C PHE A 131 11.99 -4.88 15.51
N PHE A 132 11.74 -5.10 14.24
CA PHE A 132 11.90 -6.39 13.59
C PHE A 132 12.23 -6.19 12.09
N HIS A 133 12.53 -7.26 11.37
CA HIS A 133 12.73 -7.20 9.93
C HIS A 133 11.67 -8.03 9.22
N ILE A 134 11.99 -9.20 8.71
CA ILE A 134 11.05 -10.02 7.92
C ILE A 134 10.18 -10.90 8.84
N SER A 135 10.73 -11.37 9.95
CA SER A 135 10.02 -12.23 10.88
C SER A 135 10.10 -11.71 12.32
N GLU A 136 9.17 -12.14 13.16
CA GLU A 136 9.21 -11.84 14.58
C GLU A 136 10.40 -12.53 15.28
N ASP A 137 11.03 -13.52 14.64
CA ASP A 137 12.25 -14.18 15.14
C ASP A 137 13.46 -13.26 15.05
N ASP A 138 13.44 -12.28 14.11
CA ASP A 138 14.45 -11.22 13.97
C ASP A 138 14.04 -9.93 14.72
N ALA A 139 13.54 -10.06 15.93
CA ALA A 139 13.06 -8.93 16.73
C ALA A 139 14.13 -8.38 17.68
N PHE A 140 14.19 -7.04 17.83
CA PHE A 140 15.22 -6.31 18.55
C PHE A 140 14.61 -5.35 19.56
N LYS A 141 15.22 -5.27 20.74
CA LYS A 141 14.77 -4.36 21.82
C LYS A 141 15.05 -2.90 21.49
N THR A 142 16.19 -2.65 20.85
CA THR A 142 16.66 -1.29 20.54
C THR A 142 16.95 -1.13 19.05
N TYR A 143 16.90 0.10 18.59
CA TYR A 143 17.29 0.43 17.21
C TYR A 143 18.77 0.15 16.96
N GLN A 144 19.62 0.35 17.96
CA GLN A 144 21.05 0.09 17.86
C GLN A 144 21.34 -1.40 17.60
N GLU A 145 20.64 -2.30 18.31
CA GLU A 145 20.73 -3.75 18.06
C GLU A 145 20.26 -4.10 16.64
N TYR A 146 19.11 -3.56 16.22
CA TYR A 146 18.60 -3.72 14.87
C TYR A 146 19.62 -3.24 13.83
N LEU A 147 20.16 -2.02 13.98
CA LEU A 147 21.08 -1.42 13.04
C LEU A 147 22.40 -2.21 12.94
N ALA A 148 22.91 -2.67 14.09
CA ALA A 148 24.12 -3.51 14.13
C ALA A 148 23.92 -4.83 13.37
N TRP A 149 22.78 -5.46 13.56
CA TRP A 149 22.39 -6.66 12.82
C TRP A 149 22.20 -6.34 11.33
N TYR A 150 21.47 -5.28 11.00
CA TYR A 150 21.16 -4.90 9.62
C TYR A 150 22.41 -4.62 8.79
N LYS A 151 23.40 -3.95 9.39
CA LYS A 151 24.74 -3.77 8.78
C LYS A 151 25.47 -5.09 8.52
N LYS A 152 25.39 -6.04 9.45
CA LYS A 152 26.02 -7.36 9.27
C LYS A 152 25.41 -8.17 8.12
N THR A 153 24.14 -7.97 7.81
CA THR A 153 23.47 -8.66 6.70
C THR A 153 23.90 -8.15 5.33
N GLY A 154 24.62 -7.02 5.25
CA GLY A 154 25.01 -6.36 4.00
C GLY A 154 23.86 -5.64 3.29
N ARG A 155 22.68 -5.57 3.90
CA ARG A 155 21.49 -4.90 3.33
C ARG A 155 21.50 -3.40 3.59
N TYR A 156 22.10 -2.95 4.70
CA TYR A 156 22.21 -1.55 5.03
C TYR A 156 23.07 -0.80 4.01
N LYS A 157 22.61 0.36 3.57
CA LYS A 157 23.33 1.24 2.65
C LYS A 157 23.58 2.59 3.32
N GLU A 158 24.84 2.98 3.43
CA GLU A 158 25.17 4.31 3.93
C GLU A 158 24.61 5.39 3.01
N ASN A 159 24.15 6.48 3.59
CA ASN A 159 23.53 7.63 2.89
C ASN A 159 22.24 7.32 2.12
N ALA A 160 21.68 6.11 2.24
CA ALA A 160 20.38 5.82 1.67
C ALA A 160 19.26 6.28 2.61
N ALA A 161 18.15 6.69 2.02
CA ALA A 161 16.96 7.08 2.78
C ALA A 161 16.41 5.90 3.60
N THR A 162 15.89 6.21 4.78
CA THR A 162 15.32 5.22 5.72
C THR A 162 13.81 5.30 5.70
N VAL A 163 13.19 4.16 5.42
CA VAL A 163 11.72 3.98 5.43
C VAL A 163 11.34 3.19 6.68
N CYS A 164 10.44 3.75 7.49
CA CYS A 164 9.81 3.03 8.57
C CYS A 164 8.51 2.37 8.12
N LEU A 165 8.41 1.07 8.37
CA LEU A 165 7.19 0.29 8.14
C LEU A 165 6.46 0.07 9.46
N LEU A 166 5.24 0.58 9.57
CA LEU A 166 4.35 0.30 10.69
C LEU A 166 3.34 -0.76 10.26
N SER A 167 3.49 -1.96 10.79
CA SER A 167 2.60 -3.08 10.50
C SER A 167 2.15 -3.75 11.79
N GLY A 168 0.87 -4.09 11.87
CA GLY A 168 0.33 -4.81 13.03
C GLY A 168 0.64 -6.30 13.06
N ASN A 169 0.92 -6.91 11.91
CA ASN A 169 1.17 -8.34 11.77
C ASN A 169 2.19 -8.57 10.66
N GLY A 170 3.19 -9.36 10.94
CA GLY A 170 4.10 -9.91 9.94
C GLY A 170 3.35 -10.80 8.94
N GLY A 171 4.03 -11.25 7.92
CA GLY A 171 3.49 -12.18 6.91
C GLY A 171 4.09 -11.91 5.54
N GLY A 172 3.77 -12.77 4.58
CA GLY A 172 4.39 -12.77 3.25
C GLY A 172 4.31 -11.42 2.52
N ALA A 173 3.21 -10.68 2.66
CA ALA A 173 3.07 -9.35 2.06
C ALA A 173 4.06 -8.32 2.65
N LEU A 174 4.36 -8.40 3.95
CA LEU A 174 5.34 -7.51 4.57
C LEU A 174 6.77 -7.85 4.13
N GLU A 175 7.10 -9.14 4.09
CA GLU A 175 8.38 -9.64 3.58
C GLU A 175 8.65 -9.17 2.15
N GLU A 176 7.66 -9.33 1.28
CA GLU A 176 7.72 -8.88 -0.11
C GLU A 176 7.92 -7.37 -0.23
N LEU A 177 7.23 -6.58 0.61
CA LEU A 177 7.36 -5.13 0.63
C LEU A 177 8.76 -4.69 1.09
N ILE A 178 9.27 -5.27 2.18
CA ILE A 178 10.62 -5.00 2.68
C ILE A 178 11.64 -5.30 1.59
N GLY A 179 11.57 -6.50 0.99
CA GLY A 179 12.49 -6.89 -0.06
C GLY A 179 12.44 -5.99 -1.30
N ALA A 180 11.25 -5.50 -1.69
CA ALA A 180 11.09 -4.58 -2.80
C ALA A 180 11.71 -3.20 -2.51
N LEU A 181 11.52 -2.66 -1.31
CA LEU A 181 12.10 -1.38 -0.90
C LEU A 181 13.63 -1.46 -0.81
N GLU A 182 14.18 -2.54 -0.24
CA GLU A 182 15.63 -2.77 -0.18
C GLU A 182 16.26 -2.91 -1.58
N LYS A 183 15.59 -3.60 -2.52
CA LYS A 183 16.00 -3.67 -3.93
C LYS A 183 16.07 -2.29 -4.60
N LYS A 184 15.20 -1.36 -4.20
CA LYS A 184 15.24 0.04 -4.66
C LYS A 184 16.34 0.87 -3.98
N GLY A 185 17.12 0.30 -3.09
CA GLY A 185 18.24 0.97 -2.46
C GLY A 185 17.90 1.73 -1.19
N LEU A 186 16.74 1.46 -0.59
CA LEU A 186 16.29 2.07 0.64
C LEU A 186 16.71 1.24 1.86
N ASN A 187 16.95 1.90 2.99
CA ASN A 187 17.03 1.25 4.28
C ASN A 187 15.63 1.09 4.84
N VAL A 188 15.30 -0.08 5.39
CA VAL A 188 13.97 -0.37 5.92
C VAL A 188 14.07 -0.70 7.40
N VAL A 189 13.20 -0.11 8.20
CA VAL A 189 13.03 -0.42 9.61
C VAL A 189 11.56 -0.74 9.86
N ALA A 190 11.25 -1.99 10.16
CA ALA A 190 9.90 -2.36 10.51
C ALA A 190 9.67 -2.27 12.02
N ALA A 191 8.49 -1.79 12.41
CA ALA A 191 8.04 -1.75 13.79
C ALA A 191 6.70 -2.41 13.98
N ASN A 192 6.60 -3.11 15.09
CA ASN A 192 5.39 -3.81 15.47
C ASN A 192 4.37 -2.81 16.06
N GLY A 193 3.25 -2.66 15.34
CA GLY A 193 2.08 -1.91 15.79
C GLY A 193 2.21 -0.38 15.70
N MET A 194 1.03 0.24 15.73
CA MET A 194 0.87 1.71 15.69
C MET A 194 1.46 2.41 16.93
N TRP A 195 1.59 1.69 18.04
CA TRP A 195 2.03 2.23 19.33
C TRP A 195 3.52 2.56 19.41
N ASN A 196 4.32 2.02 18.49
CA ASN A 196 5.77 2.20 18.47
C ASN A 196 6.25 3.35 17.60
N LEU A 197 5.35 4.10 16.98
CA LEU A 197 5.71 5.22 16.11
C LEU A 197 6.49 6.30 16.86
N LEU A 198 6.02 6.69 18.05
CA LEU A 198 6.63 7.77 18.82
C LEU A 198 8.09 7.46 19.22
N PRO A 199 8.39 6.31 19.85
CA PRO A 199 9.76 5.92 20.13
C PRO A 199 10.63 5.80 18.88
N MET A 200 10.04 5.33 17.76
CA MET A 200 10.75 5.22 16.48
C MET A 200 11.21 6.57 15.94
N PHE A 201 10.35 7.58 15.95
CA PHE A 201 10.67 8.88 15.40
C PHE A 201 11.86 9.54 16.10
N GLU A 202 11.98 9.37 17.40
CA GLU A 202 13.07 9.96 18.19
C GLU A 202 14.42 9.30 17.88
N VAL A 203 14.41 8.00 17.55
CA VAL A 203 15.62 7.19 17.40
C VAL A 203 16.00 6.99 15.95
N VAL A 204 15.04 6.64 15.07
CA VAL A 204 15.29 6.30 13.66
C VAL A 204 15.29 7.52 12.75
N ARG A 205 14.42 8.50 13.01
CA ARG A 205 14.21 9.69 12.17
C ARG A 205 14.04 9.34 10.70
N PRO A 206 12.95 8.68 10.33
CA PRO A 206 12.75 8.19 8.98
C PRO A 206 12.57 9.31 7.96
N ASP A 207 12.90 9.02 6.72
CA ASP A 207 12.62 9.91 5.58
C ASP A 207 11.20 9.76 5.07
N LEU A 208 10.60 8.58 5.26
CA LEU A 208 9.21 8.27 4.91
C LEU A 208 8.68 7.18 5.85
N VAL A 209 7.40 7.28 6.18
CA VAL A 209 6.68 6.26 6.94
C VAL A 209 5.66 5.58 6.03
N VAL A 210 5.68 4.25 6.00
CA VAL A 210 4.63 3.43 5.42
C VAL A 210 3.83 2.83 6.56
N TYR A 211 2.56 3.15 6.62
CA TYR A 211 1.63 2.61 7.59
C TYR A 211 0.59 1.73 6.89
N GLN A 212 0.53 0.46 7.25
CA GLN A 212 -0.58 -0.40 6.82
C GLN A 212 -1.78 -0.12 7.71
N PRO A 213 -2.76 0.68 7.25
CA PRO A 213 -3.71 1.33 8.14
C PRO A 213 -4.71 0.37 8.77
N HIS A 214 -4.99 0.63 10.05
CA HIS A 214 -6.11 0.10 10.81
C HIS A 214 -6.61 1.19 11.78
N GLY A 215 -7.10 2.28 11.23
CA GLY A 215 -7.52 3.47 11.97
C GLY A 215 -6.47 4.58 12.00
N ARG A 216 -6.59 5.49 12.97
CA ARG A 216 -5.69 6.65 13.13
C ARG A 216 -4.40 6.30 13.87
N LEU A 217 -3.33 6.98 13.53
CA LEU A 217 -2.09 7.02 14.33
C LEU A 217 -2.23 7.98 15.53
N GLY A 218 -3.04 9.02 15.38
CA GLY A 218 -3.36 10.00 16.40
C GLY A 218 -2.53 11.29 16.35
N GLU A 219 -2.95 12.30 17.13
CA GLU A 219 -2.45 13.66 17.03
C GLU A 219 -0.94 13.79 17.30
N LYS A 220 -0.42 13.08 18.31
CA LYS A 220 1.02 13.10 18.61
C LYS A 220 1.87 12.59 17.44
N ALA A 221 1.37 11.59 16.68
CA ALA A 221 2.04 11.11 15.49
C ALA A 221 2.02 12.18 14.39
N VAL A 222 0.89 12.85 14.19
CA VAL A 222 0.75 13.97 13.23
C VAL A 222 1.72 15.10 13.54
N GLU A 223 1.84 15.48 14.80
CA GLU A 223 2.80 16.50 15.25
C GLU A 223 4.25 16.14 14.89
N LEU A 224 4.64 14.88 15.10
CA LEU A 224 5.98 14.40 14.73
C LEU A 224 6.20 14.36 13.22
N LEU A 225 5.22 13.87 12.47
CA LEU A 225 5.29 13.86 11.00
C LEU A 225 5.47 15.27 10.46
N LYS A 226 4.73 16.25 10.99
CA LYS A 226 4.86 17.67 10.63
C LYS A 226 6.21 18.24 11.07
N LYS A 227 6.63 18.01 12.32
CA LYS A 227 7.89 18.52 12.88
C LYS A 227 9.10 18.11 12.06
N TYR A 228 9.13 16.86 11.60
CA TYR A 228 10.25 16.32 10.82
C TYR A 228 10.01 16.32 9.30
N ASN A 229 8.87 16.85 8.86
CA ASN A 229 8.46 16.86 7.44
C ASN A 229 8.57 15.47 6.80
N VAL A 230 7.93 14.47 7.42
CA VAL A 230 7.99 13.07 6.99
C VAL A 230 6.69 12.70 6.30
N PRO A 231 6.71 12.28 5.03
CA PRO A 231 5.53 11.76 4.33
C PRO A 231 5.02 10.48 4.98
N LEU A 232 3.69 10.33 5.05
CA LEU A 232 2.98 9.14 5.51
C LEU A 232 2.24 8.50 4.33
N PHE A 233 2.68 7.30 3.93
CA PHE A 233 2.00 6.52 2.90
C PHE A 233 1.18 5.40 3.54
N CYS A 234 -0.07 5.26 3.10
CA CYS A 234 -1.04 4.34 3.68
C CYS A 234 -1.53 3.31 2.64
N PRO A 235 -0.68 2.35 2.22
CA PRO A 235 -1.10 1.32 1.29
C PRO A 235 -2.12 0.38 1.93
N ILE A 236 -3.11 -0.01 1.14
CA ILE A 236 -4.28 -0.76 1.57
C ILE A 236 -4.08 -2.27 1.42
N LYS A 237 -4.52 -3.02 2.43
CA LYS A 237 -4.74 -4.47 2.38
C LYS A 237 -6.22 -4.75 2.16
N VAL A 238 -6.60 -5.41 1.09
CA VAL A 238 -7.98 -5.86 0.92
C VAL A 238 -8.16 -7.26 1.48
N SER A 239 -9.13 -7.42 2.40
CA SER A 239 -9.44 -8.70 3.05
C SER A 239 -10.34 -9.59 2.19
N GLN A 240 -10.15 -9.55 0.87
CA GLN A 240 -10.84 -10.36 -0.11
C GLN A 240 -9.83 -11.17 -0.93
N PRO A 241 -10.19 -12.38 -1.40
CA PRO A 241 -9.43 -13.06 -2.44
C PRO A 241 -9.24 -12.14 -3.65
N TYR A 242 -8.03 -12.12 -4.20
CA TYR A 242 -7.68 -11.18 -5.28
C TYR A 242 -8.63 -11.25 -6.48
N GLY A 243 -9.04 -12.48 -6.88
CA GLY A 243 -9.99 -12.66 -7.97
C GLY A 243 -11.39 -12.12 -7.68
N GLU A 244 -11.84 -12.13 -6.42
CA GLU A 244 -13.10 -11.52 -6.00
C GLU A 244 -12.99 -9.99 -5.99
N TYR A 245 -11.89 -9.46 -5.47
CA TYR A 245 -11.61 -8.03 -5.49
C TYR A 245 -11.64 -7.44 -6.90
N LEU A 246 -11.10 -8.14 -7.90
CA LEU A 246 -11.12 -7.66 -9.29
C LEU A 246 -12.53 -7.62 -9.89
N ARG A 247 -13.44 -8.49 -9.44
CA ARG A 247 -14.83 -8.53 -9.92
C ARG A 247 -15.79 -7.63 -9.15
N ASP A 248 -15.42 -7.22 -7.95
CA ASP A 248 -16.29 -6.40 -7.09
C ASP A 248 -16.25 -4.93 -7.50
N GLN A 249 -17.25 -4.52 -8.25
CA GLN A 249 -17.37 -3.13 -8.74
C GLN A 249 -17.81 -2.13 -7.66
N ARG A 250 -18.26 -2.60 -6.48
CA ARG A 250 -18.66 -1.70 -5.38
C ARG A 250 -17.47 -1.01 -4.73
N GLY A 251 -16.29 -1.61 -4.86
CA GLY A 251 -15.09 -1.13 -4.21
C GLY A 251 -15.12 -1.30 -2.68
N MET A 252 -14.30 -0.54 -2.00
CA MET A 252 -14.19 -0.57 -0.54
C MET A 252 -15.35 0.22 0.10
N THR A 253 -16.02 -0.38 1.07
CA THR A 253 -17.17 0.25 1.75
C THR A 253 -17.10 0.07 3.27
N GLY A 254 -17.95 0.83 3.99
CA GLY A 254 -18.15 0.69 5.43
C GLY A 254 -16.89 0.85 6.27
N GLY A 255 -16.75 0.01 7.29
CA GLY A 255 -15.64 0.08 8.23
C GLY A 255 -14.27 -0.07 7.60
N MET A 256 -14.13 -0.86 6.54
CA MET A 256 -12.85 -1.01 5.84
C MET A 256 -12.42 0.28 5.14
N LEU A 257 -13.34 0.99 4.49
CA LEU A 257 -13.07 2.30 3.90
C LEU A 257 -12.66 3.31 4.98
N SER A 258 -13.44 3.36 6.07
CA SER A 258 -13.15 4.26 7.18
C SER A 258 -11.76 4.02 7.78
N GLN A 259 -11.45 2.78 8.13
CA GLN A 259 -10.18 2.45 8.81
C GLN A 259 -8.96 2.50 7.90
N SER A 260 -9.13 2.22 6.61
CA SER A 260 -8.00 2.11 5.68
C SER A 260 -7.73 3.38 4.86
N VAL A 261 -8.72 4.26 4.73
CA VAL A 261 -8.62 5.48 3.93
C VAL A 261 -8.96 6.72 4.76
N THR A 262 -10.22 6.85 5.20
CA THR A 262 -10.70 8.10 5.80
C THR A 262 -9.97 8.47 7.09
N MET A 263 -9.78 7.53 8.00
CA MET A 263 -9.08 7.78 9.26
C MET A 263 -7.58 8.09 9.06
N PRO A 264 -6.82 7.33 8.26
CA PRO A 264 -5.43 7.68 7.97
C PRO A 264 -5.26 9.04 7.27
N GLU A 265 -6.21 9.44 6.41
CA GLU A 265 -6.20 10.73 5.75
C GLU A 265 -6.24 11.90 6.73
N LEU A 266 -6.97 11.78 7.84
CA LEU A 266 -6.98 12.75 8.93
C LEU A 266 -5.60 12.92 9.62
N ASP A 267 -4.74 11.92 9.51
CA ASP A 267 -3.36 11.95 10.02
C ASP A 267 -2.35 12.42 8.95
N GLY A 268 -2.83 12.85 7.78
CA GLY A 268 -1.98 13.20 6.64
C GLY A 268 -1.53 12.01 5.80
N GLY A 269 -2.18 10.85 5.98
CA GLY A 269 -1.93 9.67 5.17
C GLY A 269 -2.27 9.91 3.71
N ALA A 270 -1.31 9.63 2.85
CA ALA A 270 -1.42 9.76 1.41
C ALA A 270 -1.30 8.39 0.73
N VAL A 271 -1.58 8.35 -0.56
CA VAL A 271 -1.41 7.16 -1.39
C VAL A 271 -2.22 5.96 -0.85
N PRO A 272 -3.57 6.06 -0.83
CA PRO A 272 -4.43 4.93 -0.50
C PRO A 272 -4.42 3.92 -1.66
N PHE A 273 -3.29 3.26 -1.83
CA PHE A 273 -2.99 2.38 -2.95
C PHE A 273 -3.20 0.92 -2.52
N VAL A 274 -4.07 0.18 -3.21
CA VAL A 274 -4.29 -1.23 -2.89
C VAL A 274 -3.03 -2.02 -3.25
N LEU A 275 -2.29 -2.41 -2.22
CA LEU A 275 -0.99 -3.06 -2.36
C LEU A 275 -1.06 -4.59 -2.22
N SER A 276 -1.97 -5.09 -1.38
CA SER A 276 -2.05 -6.52 -1.09
C SER A 276 -3.49 -7.01 -1.00
N ALA A 277 -3.66 -8.29 -1.26
CA ALA A 277 -4.91 -9.02 -1.21
C ALA A 277 -4.69 -10.43 -0.66
N LEU A 278 -5.76 -11.20 -0.51
CA LEU A 278 -5.67 -12.59 -0.09
C LEU A 278 -5.43 -13.51 -1.29
N TYR A 279 -4.46 -14.40 -1.14
CA TYR A 279 -4.13 -15.46 -2.09
C TYR A 279 -4.12 -16.81 -1.37
N ARG A 280 -4.48 -17.89 -2.08
CA ARG A 280 -4.34 -19.24 -1.54
C ARG A 280 -2.89 -19.70 -1.63
N ASN A 281 -2.35 -20.14 -0.50
CA ASN A 281 -1.03 -20.75 -0.46
C ASN A 281 -1.08 -22.23 -0.88
N ASN A 282 0.06 -22.93 -0.84
CA ASN A 282 0.20 -24.35 -1.22
C ASN A 282 -0.64 -25.32 -0.36
N ARG A 283 -1.11 -24.88 0.80
CA ARG A 283 -2.00 -25.63 1.70
C ARG A 283 -3.48 -25.25 1.51
N GLY A 284 -3.80 -24.43 0.50
CA GLY A 284 -5.15 -23.95 0.26
C GLY A 284 -5.62 -22.84 1.19
N LEU A 285 -4.79 -22.36 2.13
CA LEU A 285 -5.11 -21.30 3.08
C LEU A 285 -4.96 -19.92 2.44
N LEU A 286 -5.87 -19.02 2.79
CA LEU A 286 -5.75 -17.61 2.38
C LEU A 286 -4.70 -16.92 3.24
N GLU A 287 -3.75 -16.27 2.57
CA GLU A 287 -2.73 -15.43 3.19
C GLU A 287 -2.59 -14.12 2.43
N PHE A 288 -2.16 -13.05 3.13
CA PHE A 288 -1.87 -11.79 2.46
C PHE A 288 -0.58 -11.89 1.66
N ARG A 289 -0.68 -11.54 0.37
CA ARG A 289 0.44 -11.36 -0.54
C ARG A 289 0.31 -10.02 -1.24
N THR A 290 1.41 -9.47 -1.68
CA THR A 290 1.38 -8.26 -2.49
C THR A 290 0.89 -8.57 -3.91
N ILE A 291 0.31 -7.56 -4.54
CA ILE A 291 -0.06 -7.60 -5.96
C ILE A 291 1.21 -7.18 -6.74
N PRO A 292 1.80 -8.07 -7.57
CA PRO A 292 3.17 -7.89 -8.06
C PRO A 292 3.46 -6.58 -8.81
N ASP A 293 2.59 -6.20 -9.76
CA ASP A 293 2.74 -4.96 -10.52
C ASP A 293 2.56 -3.71 -9.63
N ARG A 294 1.70 -3.80 -8.64
CA ARG A 294 1.46 -2.73 -7.66
C ARG A 294 2.60 -2.61 -6.65
N LEU A 295 3.20 -3.71 -6.24
CA LEU A 295 4.37 -3.70 -5.37
C LEU A 295 5.53 -2.94 -6.01
N GLU A 296 5.83 -3.24 -7.27
CA GLU A 296 6.91 -2.58 -8.00
C GLU A 296 6.67 -1.06 -8.14
N ARG A 297 5.44 -0.68 -8.50
CA ARG A 297 5.03 0.73 -8.61
C ARG A 297 5.08 1.45 -7.27
N PHE A 298 4.63 0.81 -6.20
CA PHE A 298 4.64 1.39 -4.86
C PHE A 298 6.08 1.59 -4.35
N ALA A 299 6.95 0.58 -4.49
CA ALA A 299 8.35 0.69 -4.11
C ALA A 299 9.07 1.80 -4.88
N GLU A 300 8.79 1.95 -6.18
CA GLU A 300 9.33 3.04 -6.99
C GLU A 300 8.80 4.41 -6.55
N LEU A 301 7.53 4.50 -6.18
CA LEU A 301 6.94 5.74 -5.67
C LEU A 301 7.60 6.16 -4.34
N VAL A 302 7.82 5.21 -3.43
CA VAL A 302 8.52 5.46 -2.16
C VAL A 302 9.94 5.97 -2.44
N ARG A 303 10.69 5.30 -3.32
CA ARG A 303 12.04 5.71 -3.71
C ARG A 303 12.05 7.13 -4.29
N LYS A 304 11.19 7.42 -5.26
CA LYS A 304 11.12 8.75 -5.88
C LYS A 304 10.74 9.86 -4.88
N THR A 305 9.87 9.54 -3.92
CA THR A 305 9.47 10.51 -2.89
C THR A 305 10.64 10.80 -1.94
N THR A 306 11.38 9.78 -1.53
CA THR A 306 12.58 9.98 -0.70
C THR A 306 13.69 10.69 -1.45
N ASP A 307 13.94 10.35 -2.71
CA ASP A 307 14.91 11.04 -3.58
C ASP A 307 14.55 12.53 -3.72
N LEU A 308 13.26 12.84 -3.93
CA LEU A 308 12.80 14.20 -4.07
C LEU A 308 13.03 15.04 -2.79
N LYS A 309 12.94 14.44 -1.62
CA LYS A 309 13.22 15.08 -0.33
C LYS A 309 14.70 15.42 -0.18
N CYS A 310 15.59 14.53 -0.58
CA CYS A 310 17.04 14.69 -0.46
C CYS A 310 17.63 15.57 -1.57
N LYS A 311 16.97 15.65 -2.73
CA LYS A 311 17.44 16.39 -3.90
C LYS A 311 17.42 17.90 -3.67
N PRO A 312 18.49 18.66 -3.94
CA PRO A 312 18.47 20.11 -3.84
C PRO A 312 17.47 20.73 -4.83
N ASN A 313 16.87 21.86 -4.46
CA ASN A 313 15.84 22.48 -5.27
C ASN A 313 16.33 22.87 -6.67
N SER A 314 17.59 23.24 -6.81
CA SER A 314 18.22 23.58 -8.09
C SER A 314 18.24 22.42 -9.12
N GLU A 315 18.16 21.17 -8.65
CA GLU A 315 18.17 19.99 -9.51
C GLU A 315 16.77 19.39 -9.75
N LYS A 316 15.75 19.88 -9.02
CA LYS A 316 14.38 19.42 -9.17
C LYS A 316 13.79 19.89 -10.48
N LYS A 317 13.08 18.99 -11.18
CA LYS A 317 12.32 19.29 -12.39
C LYS A 317 10.84 19.38 -12.05
N ILE A 318 10.18 20.43 -12.54
CA ILE A 318 8.76 20.69 -12.27
C ILE A 318 8.02 20.81 -13.59
N ALA A 319 6.87 20.15 -13.69
CA ALA A 319 5.91 20.39 -14.74
C ALA A 319 4.67 21.08 -14.15
N ILE A 320 4.33 22.24 -14.65
CA ILE A 320 3.08 22.93 -14.34
C ILE A 320 2.14 22.65 -15.50
N ILE A 321 1.07 21.90 -15.23
CA ILE A 321 0.05 21.59 -16.23
C ILE A 321 -1.11 22.53 -15.97
N TYR A 322 -1.47 23.32 -16.97
CA TYR A 322 -2.65 24.17 -16.91
C TYR A 322 -3.71 23.68 -17.90
N TYR A 323 -4.96 23.93 -17.57
CA TYR A 323 -6.11 23.47 -18.32
C TYR A 323 -6.88 24.63 -18.93
N GLY A 324 -7.22 24.52 -20.20
CA GLY A 324 -8.08 25.47 -20.91
C GLY A 324 -7.35 26.49 -21.76
N SER A 325 -8.10 27.29 -22.52
CA SER A 325 -7.59 28.45 -23.29
C SER A 325 -7.50 29.64 -22.36
N ILE A 326 -6.29 30.16 -22.17
CA ILE A 326 -6.05 31.40 -21.45
C ILE A 326 -6.48 32.56 -22.36
N GLY A 327 -7.16 33.54 -21.80
CA GLY A 327 -7.73 34.68 -22.54
C GLY A 327 -9.24 34.80 -22.46
N ARG A 328 -9.94 33.83 -21.89
CA ARG A 328 -11.33 33.94 -21.50
C ARG A 328 -11.45 33.73 -19.99
N GLU A 329 -11.81 34.79 -19.28
CA GLU A 329 -11.94 34.86 -17.81
C GLU A 329 -12.84 33.77 -17.17
N ALA A 330 -13.49 32.95 -17.97
CA ALA A 330 -14.51 32.05 -17.54
C ALA A 330 -14.07 30.62 -17.14
N ALA A 331 -12.82 30.25 -17.36
CA ALA A 331 -12.46 28.81 -17.35
C ALA A 331 -12.04 28.25 -16.00
N THR A 332 -11.72 29.08 -14.99
CA THR A 332 -11.12 28.61 -13.74
C THR A 332 -11.69 29.27 -12.47
N GLY A 333 -12.98 29.54 -12.44
CA GLY A 333 -13.62 30.02 -11.21
C GLY A 333 -13.08 31.36 -10.68
N GLY A 334 -12.70 32.29 -11.56
CA GLY A 334 -12.19 33.62 -11.19
C GLY A 334 -10.70 33.65 -10.86
N LEU A 335 -9.92 32.61 -11.17
CA LEU A 335 -8.48 32.59 -10.98
C LEU A 335 -7.78 33.24 -12.19
N GLY A 336 -6.98 34.31 -11.97
CA GLY A 336 -6.04 34.82 -12.96
C GLY A 336 -4.92 33.81 -13.20
N VAL A 337 -4.99 33.05 -14.29
CA VAL A 337 -4.07 31.93 -14.53
C VAL A 337 -2.65 32.39 -14.75
N SER A 338 -2.44 33.39 -15.59
CA SER A 338 -1.10 33.92 -15.89
C SER A 338 -0.44 34.55 -14.67
N GLU A 339 -1.18 35.33 -13.89
CA GLU A 339 -0.72 35.90 -12.61
C GLU A 339 -0.37 34.79 -11.59
N SER A 340 -1.22 33.78 -11.49
CA SER A 340 -1.00 32.67 -10.57
C SER A 340 0.25 31.89 -10.94
N ILE A 341 0.43 31.53 -12.21
CA ILE A 341 1.61 30.81 -12.69
C ILE A 341 2.87 31.68 -12.49
N LEU A 342 2.84 32.98 -12.84
CA LEU A 342 3.98 33.86 -12.63
C LEU A 342 4.37 33.97 -11.15
N ASN A 343 3.39 34.06 -10.26
CA ASN A 343 3.63 34.05 -8.81
C ASN A 343 4.25 32.74 -8.32
N VAL A 344 3.81 31.61 -8.85
CA VAL A 344 4.42 30.28 -8.55
C VAL A 344 5.87 30.27 -9.05
N LEU A 345 6.13 30.67 -10.28
CA LEU A 345 7.49 30.73 -10.86
C LEU A 345 8.43 31.61 -10.03
N LYS A 346 7.98 32.82 -9.65
CA LYS A 346 8.76 33.74 -8.78
C LYS A 346 9.05 33.12 -7.41
N ARG A 347 8.09 32.42 -6.83
CA ARG A 347 8.29 31.69 -5.55
C ARG A 347 9.26 30.50 -5.68
N LEU A 348 9.17 29.75 -6.77
CA LEU A 348 10.11 28.67 -7.07
C LEU A 348 11.54 29.20 -7.21
N GLN A 349 11.72 30.30 -7.95
CA GLN A 349 13.01 30.95 -8.10
C GLN A 349 13.56 31.39 -6.74
N LYS A 350 12.75 32.07 -5.91
CA LYS A 350 13.15 32.49 -4.56
C LYS A 350 13.50 31.29 -3.65
N ALA A 351 12.86 30.12 -3.87
CA ALA A 351 13.15 28.89 -3.13
C ALA A 351 14.37 28.12 -3.68
N GLY A 352 15.10 28.68 -4.65
CA GLY A 352 16.33 28.09 -5.18
C GLY A 352 16.12 27.04 -6.29
N TYR A 353 14.95 27.02 -6.92
CA TYR A 353 14.74 26.21 -8.12
C TYR A 353 15.35 26.89 -9.34
N THR A 354 15.86 26.12 -10.27
CA THR A 354 16.42 26.63 -11.52
C THR A 354 15.30 26.98 -12.49
N THR A 355 14.94 28.27 -12.56
CA THR A 355 13.88 28.77 -13.46
C THR A 355 14.41 29.52 -14.68
N GLY A 356 15.68 29.93 -14.68
CA GLY A 356 16.16 30.89 -15.66
C GLY A 356 15.47 32.27 -15.52
N PRO A 357 15.61 33.16 -16.52
CA PRO A 357 14.93 34.44 -16.54
C PRO A 357 13.40 34.23 -16.60
N LEU A 358 12.66 35.02 -15.82
CA LEU A 358 11.18 34.98 -15.81
C LEU A 358 10.61 36.20 -16.54
N PRO A 359 9.37 36.11 -17.07
CA PRO A 359 8.64 37.30 -17.52
C PRO A 359 8.47 38.29 -16.36
N GLU A 360 8.50 39.57 -16.68
CA GLU A 360 8.32 40.64 -15.67
C GLU A 360 6.86 40.76 -15.26
N THR A 361 5.94 40.60 -16.21
CA THR A 361 4.50 40.78 -16.04
C THR A 361 3.71 39.54 -16.45
N ALA A 362 2.46 39.50 -15.99
CA ALA A 362 1.54 38.44 -16.36
C ALA A 362 1.12 38.48 -17.82
N GLU A 363 1.08 39.70 -18.40
CA GLU A 363 0.76 39.92 -19.81
C GLU A 363 1.83 39.30 -20.71
N GLN A 364 3.13 39.49 -20.38
CA GLN A 364 4.23 38.83 -21.12
C GLN A 364 4.15 37.33 -21.05
N LEU A 365 3.82 36.78 -19.87
CA LEU A 365 3.60 35.33 -19.72
C LEU A 365 2.39 34.86 -20.55
N ASN A 366 1.34 35.66 -20.61
CA ASN A 366 0.15 35.35 -21.41
C ASN A 366 0.46 35.28 -22.91
N GLU A 367 1.28 36.19 -23.43
CA GLU A 367 1.75 36.16 -24.81
C GLU A 367 2.52 34.87 -25.13
N GLU A 368 3.39 34.43 -24.22
CA GLU A 368 4.10 33.15 -24.36
C GLU A 368 3.15 31.96 -24.33
N ILE A 369 2.13 31.99 -23.49
CA ILE A 369 1.11 30.93 -23.38
C ILE A 369 0.23 30.88 -24.63
N GLU A 370 -0.16 32.01 -25.18
CA GLU A 370 -0.91 32.10 -26.43
C GLU A 370 -0.10 31.54 -27.61
N ALA A 371 1.18 31.92 -27.71
CA ALA A 371 2.10 31.38 -28.71
C ALA A 371 2.29 29.85 -28.56
N ASN A 372 2.36 29.36 -27.31
CA ASN A 372 2.41 27.90 -27.04
C ASN A 372 1.12 27.20 -27.45
N ASN A 373 -0.04 27.79 -27.18
CA ASN A 373 -1.33 27.22 -27.57
C ASN A 373 -1.52 27.19 -29.08
N ALA A 374 -1.00 28.16 -29.79
CA ALA A 374 -1.01 28.21 -31.26
C ALA A 374 -0.12 27.10 -31.87
N ALA A 375 0.90 26.63 -31.14
CA ALA A 375 1.75 25.52 -31.56
C ALA A 375 1.09 24.13 -31.37
N PHE A 376 -0.08 24.06 -30.69
CA PHE A 376 -0.89 22.86 -30.59
C PHE A 376 -1.91 22.80 -31.74
N GLY A 377 -1.91 21.74 -32.47
CA GLY A 377 -2.97 21.43 -33.42
C GLY A 377 -2.57 21.41 -34.87
N THR A 378 -3.57 21.23 -35.73
CA THR A 378 -3.47 21.13 -37.19
C THR A 378 -2.81 22.32 -37.88
N ASN A 379 -2.58 23.42 -37.16
CA ASN A 379 -1.93 24.64 -37.65
C ASN A 379 -0.42 24.71 -37.35
N ALA A 380 0.17 23.71 -36.67
CA ALA A 380 1.60 23.69 -36.39
C ALA A 380 2.50 23.75 -37.65
N GLY A 381 1.94 23.47 -38.83
CA GLY A 381 2.63 23.63 -40.12
C GLY A 381 2.48 24.98 -40.79
N ASN A 382 1.57 25.85 -40.34
CA ASN A 382 1.25 27.12 -41.01
C ASN A 382 1.73 28.38 -40.24
N SER A 383 2.23 28.26 -39.02
CA SER A 383 2.72 29.40 -38.22
C SER A 383 4.18 29.75 -38.50
N ALA A 384 4.72 29.43 -39.64
CA ALA A 384 6.07 29.83 -40.07
C ALA A 384 6.28 31.34 -40.25
N GLY A 385 5.31 32.18 -39.87
CA GLY A 385 5.38 33.64 -39.95
C GLY A 385 5.23 34.41 -38.64
N GLU A 386 4.90 33.72 -37.52
CA GLU A 386 4.77 34.41 -36.21
C GLU A 386 6.12 34.48 -35.47
N LYS A 387 6.36 35.61 -34.80
CA LYS A 387 7.58 35.86 -34.01
C LYS A 387 7.91 34.69 -33.13
N ALA A 388 9.04 34.04 -33.39
CA ALA A 388 9.54 32.96 -32.55
C ALA A 388 9.69 33.47 -31.11
N VAL A 389 8.91 32.89 -30.16
CA VAL A 389 9.06 33.17 -28.74
C VAL A 389 10.11 32.21 -28.20
N PRO A 390 11.26 32.70 -27.71
CA PRO A 390 12.45 31.89 -27.46
C PRO A 390 12.24 30.73 -26.47
N ARG A 391 11.22 30.80 -25.60
CA ARG A 391 10.94 29.80 -24.58
C ARG A 391 9.89 28.79 -25.00
N VAL A 392 9.15 29.07 -26.07
CA VAL A 392 8.16 28.11 -26.61
C VAL A 392 8.88 27.07 -27.45
N GLN A 393 8.71 25.82 -27.08
CA GLN A 393 9.35 24.67 -27.72
C GLN A 393 8.28 23.67 -28.13
N THR A 394 8.43 23.09 -29.29
CA THR A 394 7.63 21.91 -29.70
C THR A 394 8.40 20.62 -29.42
N VAL A 395 7.78 19.70 -28.69
CA VAL A 395 8.30 18.38 -28.47
C VAL A 395 7.56 17.43 -29.38
N THR A 396 8.29 16.63 -30.12
CA THR A 396 7.76 15.63 -31.03
C THR A 396 7.85 14.25 -30.39
N ILE A 397 6.76 13.49 -30.45
CA ILE A 397 6.65 12.10 -29.97
C ILE A 397 6.42 11.24 -31.21
N THR A 398 7.32 10.30 -31.45
CA THR A 398 7.19 9.35 -32.55
C THR A 398 6.22 8.21 -32.20
N PRO A 399 5.60 7.56 -33.21
CA PRO A 399 4.81 6.36 -32.97
C PRO A 399 5.56 5.26 -32.21
N GLY A 400 6.84 5.07 -32.50
CA GLY A 400 7.67 4.08 -31.80
C GLY A 400 7.85 4.38 -30.31
N GLU A 401 8.10 5.64 -29.93
CA GLU A 401 8.18 6.05 -28.53
C GLU A 401 6.85 5.87 -27.81
N TYR A 402 5.74 6.24 -28.47
CA TYR A 402 4.41 6.07 -27.91
C TYR A 402 4.08 4.58 -27.68
N HIS A 403 4.33 3.72 -28.66
CA HIS A 403 4.11 2.26 -28.50
C HIS A 403 4.94 1.68 -27.38
N ALA A 404 6.21 2.07 -27.22
CA ALA A 404 7.05 1.60 -26.14
C ALA A 404 6.55 2.02 -24.73
N TRP A 405 5.83 3.14 -24.64
CA TRP A 405 5.16 3.53 -23.38
C TRP A 405 3.87 2.76 -23.15
N VAL A 406 3.07 2.57 -24.19
CA VAL A 406 1.79 1.86 -24.11
C VAL A 406 2.00 0.40 -23.71
N GLU A 407 2.95 -0.30 -24.31
CA GLU A 407 3.29 -1.69 -23.94
C GLU A 407 3.59 -1.87 -22.46
N LYS A 408 4.17 -0.86 -21.81
CA LYS A 408 4.53 -0.90 -20.40
C LYS A 408 3.41 -0.48 -19.45
N SER A 409 2.40 0.25 -19.93
CA SER A 409 1.47 0.98 -19.07
C SER A 409 0.01 0.69 -19.32
N MET A 410 -0.34 0.08 -20.46
CA MET A 410 -1.72 -0.13 -20.86
C MET A 410 -1.96 -1.60 -21.23
N PRO A 411 -3.03 -2.25 -20.74
CA PRO A 411 -3.45 -3.57 -21.20
C PRO A 411 -3.73 -3.57 -22.70
N ALA A 412 -3.35 -4.65 -23.38
CA ALA A 412 -3.45 -4.74 -24.85
C ALA A 412 -4.90 -4.66 -25.37
N ASP A 413 -5.86 -5.19 -24.62
CA ASP A 413 -7.30 -5.11 -24.94
C ASP A 413 -7.83 -3.66 -24.82
N LEU A 414 -7.37 -2.92 -23.82
CA LEU A 414 -7.71 -1.51 -23.69
C LEU A 414 -7.10 -0.69 -24.83
N TYR A 415 -5.82 -0.92 -25.15
CA TYR A 415 -5.18 -0.25 -26.28
C TYR A 415 -5.95 -0.49 -27.60
N ARG A 416 -6.32 -1.74 -27.86
CA ARG A 416 -7.13 -2.08 -29.05
C ARG A 416 -8.46 -1.32 -29.06
N THR A 417 -9.19 -1.28 -27.94
CA THR A 417 -10.44 -0.52 -27.82
C THR A 417 -10.27 0.96 -28.13
N VAL A 418 -9.16 1.56 -27.64
CA VAL A 418 -8.83 2.96 -27.93
C VAL A 418 -8.54 3.17 -29.41
N THR A 419 -7.74 2.32 -30.03
CA THR A 419 -7.38 2.45 -31.44
C THR A 419 -8.57 2.20 -32.38
N GLU A 420 -9.43 1.25 -32.06
CA GLU A 420 -10.69 1.00 -32.80
C GLU A 420 -11.62 2.23 -32.76
N ARG A 421 -11.66 2.94 -31.64
CA ARG A 421 -12.56 4.08 -31.47
C ARG A 421 -11.99 5.41 -32.00
N TYR A 422 -10.71 5.66 -31.79
CA TYR A 422 -10.08 6.95 -32.04
C TYR A 422 -9.01 6.95 -33.14
N GLY A 423 -8.71 5.78 -33.68
CA GLY A 423 -7.65 5.58 -34.66
C GLY A 423 -6.29 5.33 -34.04
N GLU A 424 -5.32 4.99 -34.90
CA GLU A 424 -3.93 4.79 -34.50
C GLU A 424 -3.27 6.11 -34.12
N PHE A 425 -2.28 6.03 -33.22
CA PHE A 425 -1.48 7.17 -32.82
C PHE A 425 -0.83 7.87 -34.02
N PRO A 426 -0.83 9.20 -34.08
CA PRO A 426 -1.31 10.17 -33.09
C PRO A 426 -2.79 10.58 -33.27
N GLY A 427 -3.56 9.86 -34.02
CA GLY A 427 -4.92 10.22 -34.39
C GLY A 427 -4.94 11.38 -35.40
N LYS A 428 -6.02 12.17 -35.39
CA LYS A 428 -6.20 13.31 -36.31
C LYS A 428 -5.67 14.63 -35.73
N SER A 429 -5.67 14.76 -34.39
CA SER A 429 -5.26 15.96 -33.68
C SER A 429 -3.78 15.91 -33.32
N PHE A 430 -3.11 17.08 -33.30
CA PHE A 430 -1.68 17.22 -32.93
C PHE A 430 -0.69 16.48 -33.84
N ARG A 431 -1.12 16.06 -35.00
CA ARG A 431 -0.30 15.31 -35.96
C ARG A 431 0.58 16.25 -36.78
N THR A 432 1.88 15.95 -36.83
CA THR A 432 2.81 16.60 -37.77
C THR A 432 2.68 15.99 -39.18
N PRO A 433 3.17 16.66 -40.23
CA PRO A 433 3.19 16.10 -41.59
C PRO A 433 3.89 14.73 -41.66
N GLU A 434 4.90 14.50 -40.83
CA GLU A 434 5.67 13.24 -40.75
C GLU A 434 4.93 12.14 -39.99
N GLY A 435 3.77 12.41 -39.42
CA GLY A 435 2.97 11.44 -38.70
C GLY A 435 3.32 11.31 -37.20
N ASN A 436 4.08 12.24 -36.66
CA ASN A 436 4.39 12.30 -35.23
C ASN A 436 3.36 13.14 -34.47
N MET A 437 3.33 13.08 -33.16
CA MET A 437 2.57 13.97 -32.30
C MET A 437 3.43 15.16 -31.88
N ALA A 438 2.91 16.37 -32.03
CA ALA A 438 3.59 17.59 -31.56
C ALA A 438 2.90 18.15 -30.32
N ILE A 439 3.68 18.41 -29.28
CA ILE A 439 3.23 19.02 -28.03
C ILE A 439 4.04 20.27 -27.75
N GLY A 440 3.36 21.41 -27.60
CA GLY A 440 3.99 22.67 -27.20
C GLY A 440 4.28 22.68 -25.69
N ARG A 441 5.41 23.25 -25.33
CA ARG A 441 5.78 23.54 -23.94
C ARG A 441 6.51 24.86 -23.84
N ILE A 442 6.41 25.54 -22.69
CA ILE A 442 7.22 26.70 -22.35
C ILE A 442 8.27 26.26 -21.33
N GLN A 443 9.53 26.56 -21.62
CA GLN A 443 10.66 26.10 -20.80
C GLN A 443 11.24 27.26 -19.97
N PHE A 444 11.16 27.10 -18.64
CA PHE A 444 11.81 27.98 -17.65
C PHE A 444 12.88 27.18 -16.90
N GLY A 445 14.08 27.06 -17.42
CA GLY A 445 15.12 26.23 -16.83
C GLY A 445 14.65 24.78 -16.55
N ASN A 446 14.54 24.41 -15.30
CA ASN A 446 14.04 23.08 -14.87
C ASN A 446 12.51 23.04 -14.68
N VAL A 447 11.80 24.15 -14.99
CA VAL A 447 10.33 24.20 -14.90
C VAL A 447 9.77 24.27 -16.32
N ILE A 448 8.77 23.43 -16.60
CA ILE A 448 8.03 23.45 -17.86
C ILE A 448 6.57 23.80 -17.61
N LEU A 449 5.98 24.57 -18.49
CA LEU A 449 4.53 24.77 -18.58
C LEU A 449 4.00 23.96 -19.75
N VAL A 450 2.95 23.19 -19.52
CA VAL A 450 2.29 22.37 -20.54
C VAL A 450 0.79 22.64 -20.48
N ASN A 451 0.20 22.96 -21.62
CA ASN A 451 -1.26 23.01 -21.71
C ASN A 451 -1.81 21.59 -21.79
N MET A 452 -2.84 21.31 -21.01
CA MET A 452 -3.63 20.10 -21.18
C MET A 452 -4.76 20.43 -22.16
N PRO A 453 -4.73 19.94 -23.41
CA PRO A 453 -5.79 20.22 -24.37
C PRO A 453 -7.12 19.71 -23.82
N GLY A 454 -8.17 20.48 -23.96
CA GLY A 454 -9.53 20.02 -23.69
C GLY A 454 -9.84 18.77 -24.49
N ALA A 455 -10.78 17.97 -24.00
CA ALA A 455 -11.30 16.85 -24.80
C ALA A 455 -11.75 17.38 -26.15
N VAL A 456 -11.00 17.03 -27.19
CA VAL A 456 -11.42 17.31 -28.57
C VAL A 456 -12.49 16.29 -28.83
N ASP A 457 -13.75 16.73 -28.93
CA ASP A 457 -14.82 15.88 -29.39
C ASP A 457 -14.40 15.28 -30.72
N ALA A 458 -14.31 13.95 -30.76
CA ALA A 458 -14.09 13.23 -32.00
C ALA A 458 -15.38 13.37 -32.84
N ALA A 459 -15.44 14.43 -33.63
CA ALA A 459 -16.44 14.58 -34.68
C ALA A 459 -15.99 13.82 -35.92
#